data_f60cd6cf7e5c8e8877740256716498c5
#
_entry.id   f60cd6cf7e5c8e8877740256716498c5
#
_cell.length_a   1.000
_cell.length_b   1.000
_cell.length_c   1.000
_cell.angle_alpha   90.00
_cell.angle_beta   90.00
_cell.angle_gamma   90.00
#
_symmetry.space_group_name_H-M   'P 1'
#
loop_
_entity.id
_entity.type
_entity.pdbx_description
1 polymer ?
#
loop_
_entity_poly.entity_id
_entity_poly.type
_entity_poly.pdbx_seq_one_letter_code
_entity_poly.pdbx_strand_id
1 'polypeptide(L)'
;MKLKTICFDIDNVICKTNKTRDYSKSVPIKKNIKVINKAFNSGFNIILYTARYMGRCNGNLTKVNKQIKPLTLKQLKKWNVRYHKIYFGKPSFDLFIDDKSLFFKNKWTNSLVKKLKI
;
A
#
# COMPACT_ATOMS: atom_id res chain seq x y z
N MET A 1 -21.95 10.85 -2.14
CA MET A 1 -20.64 11.47 -1.90
C MET A 1 -19.60 10.83 -2.77
N LYS A 2 -18.85 11.63 -3.50
CA LYS A 2 -17.76 11.09 -4.32
C LYS A 2 -16.58 10.69 -3.45
N LEU A 3 -16.05 9.49 -3.70
CA LEU A 3 -14.79 9.10 -3.09
C LEU A 3 -13.67 9.96 -3.65
N LYS A 4 -12.88 10.56 -2.79
CA LYS A 4 -11.77 11.43 -3.18
C LYS A 4 -10.41 10.87 -2.83
N THR A 5 -10.28 10.25 -1.68
CA THR A 5 -9.02 9.73 -1.18
C THR A 5 -9.13 8.23 -1.00
N ILE A 6 -8.15 7.52 -1.54
CA ILE A 6 -8.07 6.05 -1.44
C ILE A 6 -6.74 5.70 -0.79
N CYS A 7 -6.79 4.85 0.23
CA CYS A 7 -5.62 4.39 0.95
C CYS A 7 -5.32 2.94 0.56
N PHE A 8 -4.08 2.68 0.17
CA PHE A 8 -3.60 1.34 -0.15
C PHE A 8 -2.51 0.92 0.82
N ASP A 9 -2.53 -0.34 1.23
CA ASP A 9 -1.39 -0.97 1.87
C ASP A 9 -0.31 -1.25 0.81
N ILE A 10 0.90 -1.57 1.24
CA ILE A 10 2.00 -1.87 0.32
C ILE A 10 2.18 -3.38 0.15
N ASP A 11 2.53 -4.08 1.22
CA ASP A 11 2.83 -5.51 1.13
C ASP A 11 1.55 -6.31 0.88
N ASN A 12 1.61 -7.19 -0.12
CA ASN A 12 0.50 -8.00 -0.63
C ASN A 12 -0.63 -7.22 -1.32
N VAL A 13 -0.45 -5.91 -1.50
CA VAL A 13 -1.35 -5.06 -2.30
C VAL A 13 -0.61 -4.52 -3.53
N ILE A 14 0.52 -3.86 -3.31
CA ILE A 14 1.37 -3.31 -4.38
C ILE A 14 2.44 -4.31 -4.79
N CYS A 15 2.93 -5.09 -3.86
CA CYS A 15 4.00 -6.05 -4.08
C CYS A 15 3.76 -7.31 -3.28
N LYS A 16 4.37 -8.41 -3.72
CA LYS A 16 4.43 -9.65 -2.95
C LYS A 16 5.65 -9.62 -2.06
N THR A 17 5.43 -9.85 -0.76
CA THR A 17 6.49 -9.92 0.24
C THR A 17 6.50 -11.32 0.85
N ASN A 18 7.69 -11.91 0.98
CA ASN A 18 7.83 -13.27 1.50
C ASN A 18 7.54 -13.33 3.00
N LYS A 19 7.37 -14.56 3.52
CA LYS A 19 7.05 -14.79 4.93
C LYS A 19 8.15 -14.34 5.88
N THR A 20 9.40 -14.30 5.41
CA THR A 20 10.54 -13.84 6.21
C THR A 20 10.55 -12.33 6.35
N ARG A 21 9.70 -11.63 5.60
CA ARG A 21 9.61 -10.16 5.57
C ARG A 21 10.93 -9.48 5.23
N ASP A 22 11.68 -10.10 4.34
CA ASP A 22 12.81 -9.43 3.71
C ASP A 22 12.27 -8.53 2.58
N TYR A 23 12.01 -7.28 2.92
CA TYR A 23 11.37 -6.34 2.00
C TYR A 23 12.24 -6.03 0.79
N SER A 24 13.56 -6.22 0.88
CA SER A 24 14.45 -6.03 -0.26
C SER A 24 14.16 -7.00 -1.41
N LYS A 25 13.52 -8.12 -1.11
CA LYS A 25 13.15 -9.17 -2.07
C LYS A 25 11.70 -9.07 -2.55
N SER A 26 10.99 -8.05 -2.16
CA SER A 26 9.59 -7.85 -2.59
C SER A 26 9.52 -7.69 -4.10
N VAL A 27 8.49 -8.26 -4.70
CA VAL A 27 8.27 -8.26 -6.16
C VAL A 27 6.98 -7.51 -6.47
N PRO A 28 7.00 -6.55 -7.42
CA PRO A 28 5.82 -5.76 -7.72
C PRO A 28 4.70 -6.60 -8.32
N ILE A 29 3.46 -6.29 -7.93
CA ILE A 29 2.26 -6.87 -8.54
C ILE A 29 1.79 -5.89 -9.61
N LYS A 30 2.29 -6.06 -10.82
CA LYS A 30 2.09 -5.10 -11.91
C LYS A 30 0.61 -4.83 -12.21
N LYS A 31 -0.23 -5.85 -12.13
CA LYS A 31 -1.66 -5.73 -12.34
C LYS A 31 -2.30 -4.76 -11.34
N ASN A 32 -1.92 -4.87 -10.07
CA ASN A 32 -2.47 -4.02 -9.01
C ASN A 32 -1.95 -2.58 -9.15
N ILE A 33 -0.67 -2.43 -9.44
CA ILE A 33 -0.06 -1.10 -9.65
C ILE A 33 -0.75 -0.38 -10.81
N LYS A 34 -1.09 -1.10 -11.88
CA LYS A 34 -1.80 -0.51 -13.01
C LYS A 34 -3.14 0.09 -12.59
N VAL A 35 -3.89 -0.59 -11.72
CA VAL A 35 -5.18 -0.10 -11.22
C VAL A 35 -4.98 1.12 -10.32
N ILE A 36 -3.99 1.07 -9.43
CA ILE A 36 -3.66 2.21 -8.55
C ILE A 36 -3.31 3.45 -9.39
N ASN A 37 -2.46 3.26 -10.40
CA ASN A 37 -2.05 4.36 -11.29
C ASN A 37 -3.23 4.89 -12.11
N LYS A 38 -4.14 4.03 -12.51
CA LYS A 38 -5.36 4.47 -13.20
C LYS A 38 -6.24 5.33 -12.29
N ALA A 39 -6.36 4.96 -11.02
CA ALA A 39 -7.08 5.77 -10.04
C ALA A 39 -6.38 7.12 -9.84
N PHE A 40 -5.05 7.13 -9.73
CA PHE A 40 -4.27 8.36 -9.63
C PHE A 40 -4.54 9.26 -10.84
N ASN A 41 -4.45 8.71 -12.05
CA ASN A 41 -4.65 9.49 -13.29
C ASN A 41 -6.09 9.96 -13.44
N SER A 42 -7.05 9.32 -12.80
CA SER A 42 -8.47 9.69 -12.81
C SER A 42 -8.81 10.78 -11.81
N GLY A 43 -7.83 11.31 -11.07
CA GLY A 43 -8.01 12.44 -10.16
C GLY A 43 -8.21 12.06 -8.69
N PHE A 44 -8.13 10.79 -8.33
CA PHE A 44 -8.23 10.41 -6.93
C PHE A 44 -6.95 10.75 -6.17
N ASN A 45 -7.11 11.17 -4.92
CA ASN A 45 -5.97 11.35 -4.02
C ASN A 45 -5.55 9.98 -3.50
N ILE A 46 -4.33 9.58 -3.79
CA ILE A 46 -3.81 8.25 -3.44
C ILE A 46 -2.84 8.37 -2.28
N ILE A 47 -3.14 7.69 -1.19
CA ILE A 47 -2.23 7.59 -0.05
C ILE A 47 -1.87 6.12 0.17
N LEU A 48 -0.64 5.91 0.63
CA LEU A 48 -0.13 4.59 0.98
C LEU A 48 0.08 4.53 2.50
N TYR A 49 -0.20 3.37 3.09
CA TYR A 49 -0.10 3.19 4.53
C TYR A 49 0.52 1.82 4.81
N THR A 50 1.65 1.78 5.50
CA THR A 50 2.42 0.56 5.68
C THR A 50 2.81 0.29 7.12
N ALA A 51 2.77 -1.00 7.48
CA ALA A 51 3.22 -1.49 8.77
C ALA A 51 4.68 -2.02 8.72
N ARG A 52 5.40 -1.77 7.60
CA ARG A 52 6.79 -2.26 7.47
C ARG A 52 7.62 -1.86 8.67
N TYR A 53 8.32 -2.82 9.26
CA TYR A 53 9.20 -2.68 10.43
C TYR A 53 8.51 -2.28 11.73
N MET A 54 7.18 -2.16 11.75
CA MET A 54 6.48 -1.79 12.99
C MET A 54 6.67 -2.84 14.09
N GLY A 55 6.56 -4.12 13.76
CA GLY A 55 6.86 -5.20 14.72
C GLY A 55 8.33 -5.22 15.12
N ARG A 56 9.23 -5.12 14.14
CA ARG A 56 10.69 -5.19 14.34
C ARG A 56 11.19 -4.03 15.22
N CYS A 57 10.60 -2.87 15.10
CA CYS A 57 11.00 -1.66 15.82
C CYS A 57 10.10 -1.36 17.02
N ASN A 58 9.23 -2.29 17.42
CA ASN A 58 8.28 -2.11 18.53
C ASN A 58 7.49 -0.79 18.43
N GLY A 59 7.06 -0.43 17.22
CA GLY A 59 6.27 0.77 16.99
C GLY A 59 7.06 2.08 17.03
N ASN A 60 8.38 2.05 17.15
CA ASN A 60 9.21 3.25 17.17
C ASN A 60 9.34 3.85 15.77
N LEU A 61 8.58 4.91 15.48
CA LEU A 61 8.53 5.52 14.15
C LEU A 61 9.86 6.12 13.71
N THR A 62 10.66 6.64 14.60
CA THR A 62 11.98 7.17 14.27
C THR A 62 12.87 6.06 13.70
N LYS A 63 12.88 4.89 14.35
CA LYS A 63 13.62 3.73 13.86
C LYS A 63 13.05 3.20 12.55
N VAL A 64 11.72 3.12 12.44
CA VAL A 64 11.04 2.68 11.21
C VAL A 64 11.46 3.57 10.04
N ASN A 65 11.35 4.88 10.20
CA ASN A 65 11.71 5.84 9.16
C ASN A 65 13.19 5.73 8.76
N LYS A 66 14.07 5.54 9.72
CA LYS A 66 15.50 5.43 9.45
C LYS A 66 15.85 4.14 8.71
N GLN A 67 15.24 3.01 9.11
CA GLN A 67 15.65 1.69 8.65
C GLN A 67 14.96 1.23 7.38
N ILE A 68 13.70 1.59 7.15
CA ILE A 68 12.94 1.01 6.02
C ILE A 68 12.42 2.04 5.03
N LYS A 69 12.27 3.29 5.41
CA LYS A 69 11.73 4.31 4.52
C LYS A 69 12.56 4.49 3.24
N PRO A 70 13.91 4.58 3.29
CA PRO A 70 14.68 4.76 2.05
C PRO A 70 14.47 3.63 1.04
N LEU A 71 14.48 2.38 1.49
CA LEU A 71 14.24 1.22 0.63
C LEU A 71 12.83 1.27 0.04
N THR A 72 11.84 1.57 0.86
CA THR A 72 10.43 1.60 0.43
C THR A 72 10.22 2.65 -0.65
N LEU A 73 10.72 3.86 -0.46
CA LEU A 73 10.59 4.93 -1.46
C LEU A 73 11.31 4.56 -2.76
N LYS A 74 12.47 3.94 -2.68
CA LYS A 74 13.23 3.48 -3.85
C LYS A 74 12.44 2.43 -4.62
N GLN A 75 11.83 1.48 -3.94
CA GLN A 75 11.00 0.44 -4.57
C GLN A 75 9.80 1.04 -5.29
N LEU A 76 9.06 1.92 -4.63
CA LEU A 76 7.88 2.55 -5.23
C LEU A 76 8.24 3.34 -6.50
N LYS A 77 9.37 4.02 -6.47
CA LYS A 77 9.87 4.74 -7.64
C LYS A 77 10.24 3.78 -8.77
N LYS A 78 10.97 2.71 -8.45
CA LYS A 78 11.38 1.69 -9.42
C LYS A 78 10.18 1.02 -10.07
N TRP A 79 9.11 0.77 -9.29
CA TRP A 79 7.90 0.12 -9.78
C TRP A 79 6.92 1.08 -10.44
N ASN A 80 7.25 2.37 -10.52
CA ASN A 80 6.40 3.42 -11.10
C ASN A 80 5.03 3.52 -10.44
N VAL A 81 4.97 3.36 -9.12
CA VAL A 81 3.74 3.55 -8.37
C VAL A 81 3.47 5.04 -8.20
N ARG A 82 2.30 5.49 -8.58
CA ARG A 82 1.88 6.89 -8.48
C ARG A 82 1.03 7.09 -7.23
N TYR A 83 1.48 7.98 -6.36
CA TYR A 83 0.78 8.29 -5.10
C TYR A 83 1.10 9.72 -4.67
N HIS A 84 0.28 10.26 -3.79
CA HIS A 84 0.47 11.63 -3.29
C HIS A 84 1.21 11.65 -1.96
N LYS A 85 0.85 10.75 -1.04
CA LYS A 85 1.47 10.68 0.29
C LYS A 85 1.65 9.23 0.71
N ILE A 86 2.66 9.02 1.56
CA ILE A 86 2.90 7.73 2.18
C ILE A 86 3.03 7.93 3.69
N TYR A 87 2.40 7.03 4.44
CA TYR A 87 2.46 7.02 5.88
C TYR A 87 3.05 5.70 6.36
N PHE A 88 4.07 5.81 7.18
CA PHE A 88 4.59 4.68 7.95
C PHE A 88 3.90 4.69 9.31
N GLY A 89 3.95 3.57 10.02
CA GLY A 89 3.39 3.51 11.36
C GLY A 89 2.03 2.84 11.47
N LYS A 90 1.58 2.16 10.42
CA LYS A 90 0.40 1.32 10.55
C LYS A 90 0.68 0.23 11.57
N PRO A 91 -0.15 0.09 12.63
CA PRO A 91 0.08 -0.95 13.62
C PRO A 91 0.10 -2.34 13.01
N SER A 92 0.89 -3.24 13.58
CA SER A 92 0.84 -4.66 13.21
C SER A 92 -0.33 -5.32 13.96
N PHE A 93 -1.12 -6.13 13.26
CA PHE A 93 -2.29 -6.80 13.83
C PHE A 93 -2.64 -8.04 13.01
N ASP A 94 -3.52 -8.88 13.55
CA ASP A 94 -3.96 -10.10 12.87
C ASP A 94 -5.27 -9.89 12.09
N LEU A 95 -6.13 -8.97 12.56
CA LEU A 95 -7.42 -8.69 11.93
C LEU A 95 -7.71 -7.20 11.99
N PHE A 96 -8.12 -6.64 10.85
CA PHE A 96 -8.45 -5.22 10.73
C PHE A 96 -9.94 -5.09 10.41
N ILE A 97 -10.67 -4.42 11.31
CA ILE A 97 -12.09 -4.15 11.12
C ILE A 97 -12.25 -2.65 10.93
N ASP A 98 -12.76 -2.24 9.78
CA ASP A 98 -12.91 -0.84 9.41
C ASP A 98 -14.14 -0.69 8.52
N ASP A 99 -14.92 0.36 8.72
CA ASP A 99 -16.13 0.64 7.96
C ASP A 99 -15.86 1.11 6.52
N LYS A 100 -14.63 1.50 6.21
CA LYS A 100 -14.25 2.02 4.88
C LYS A 100 -13.43 1.05 4.06
N SER A 101 -13.36 -0.20 4.49
CA SER A 101 -12.56 -1.22 3.82
C SER A 101 -13.28 -1.83 2.63
N LEU A 102 -12.54 -2.04 1.55
CA LEU A 102 -12.97 -2.91 0.46
C LEU A 102 -12.52 -4.34 0.80
N PHE A 103 -13.41 -5.32 0.64
CA PHE A 103 -13.07 -6.70 0.96
C PHE A 103 -11.90 -7.19 0.11
N PHE A 104 -10.84 -7.66 0.75
CA PHE A 104 -9.62 -8.10 0.10
C PHE A 104 -9.76 -9.55 -0.36
N LYS A 105 -10.17 -9.74 -1.60
CA LYS A 105 -10.33 -11.04 -2.27
C LYS A 105 -9.49 -11.08 -3.55
N ASN A 106 -9.39 -12.24 -4.18
CA ASN A 106 -8.51 -12.43 -5.34
C ASN A 106 -8.69 -11.40 -6.46
N LYS A 107 -9.91 -10.91 -6.66
CA LYS A 107 -10.21 -9.93 -7.72
C LYS A 107 -10.64 -8.59 -7.15
N TRP A 108 -10.03 -8.16 -6.05
CA TRP A 108 -10.37 -6.88 -5.43
C TRP A 108 -10.17 -5.69 -6.39
N THR A 109 -9.18 -5.78 -7.29
CA THR A 109 -8.94 -4.71 -8.27
C THR A 109 -10.13 -4.52 -9.20
N ASN A 110 -10.82 -5.61 -9.61
CA ASN A 110 -12.03 -5.50 -10.41
C ASN A 110 -13.16 -4.79 -9.66
N SER A 111 -13.30 -5.12 -8.37
CA SER A 111 -14.29 -4.46 -7.52
C SER A 111 -13.99 -2.97 -7.36
N LEU A 112 -12.72 -2.63 -7.21
CA LEU A 112 -12.29 -1.23 -7.09
C LEU A 112 -12.56 -0.45 -8.38
N VAL A 113 -12.17 -0.99 -9.53
CA VAL A 113 -12.41 -0.37 -10.84
C VAL A 113 -13.89 -0.06 -11.03
N LYS A 114 -14.74 -1.04 -10.70
CA LYS A 114 -16.19 -0.86 -10.80
C LYS A 114 -16.70 0.22 -9.86
N LYS A 115 -16.25 0.20 -8.61
CA LYS A 115 -16.67 1.17 -7.58
C LYS A 115 -16.26 2.59 -7.95
N LEU A 116 -15.05 2.77 -8.50
CA LEU A 116 -14.52 4.07 -8.89
C LEU A 116 -14.97 4.51 -10.28
N LYS A 117 -15.56 3.62 -11.05
CA LYS A 117 -15.99 3.90 -12.44
C LYS A 117 -14.84 4.37 -13.34
N ILE A 118 -13.72 3.68 -13.24
CA ILE A 118 -12.50 4.01 -14.00
C ILE A 118 -12.13 2.95 -15.04
#